data_81ccfd46bbeaaf0e152c19746d864c35
#
_entry.id   81ccfd46bbeaaf0e152c19746d864c35
#
_cell.length_a   1.000
_cell.length_b   1.000
_cell.length_c   1.000
_cell.angle_alpha   90.00
_cell.angle_beta   90.00
_cell.angle_gamma   90.00
#
_symmetry.space_group_name_H-M   'P 1'
#
loop_
_entity.id
_entity.type
_entity.pdbx_description
1 polymer ?
#
loop_
_entity_poly.entity_id
_entity_poly.type
_entity_poly.pdbx_seq_one_letter_code
_entity_poly.pdbx_strand_id
1 'polypeptide(L)'
;MATKTIADVNLSGRTVLMRVDFNVPLKDGAITNDRRIVQALPSIRRAVDQGAKLVLMSHLGRPSGKGYEAEFSNKAAAERLAQLLGRPVKLGDGDVGGDKDLATVQAMKPGDVLLLENARFDAGEDLIDKAKKNPDKKPTPEQDARIAAYTDKLARLGDAYVNDAFGTCHRKHVSMYGVAKAIQKRGGPAVAGFLVEKEIRYLSEAVANPKRPFVAILGGAKVSDKIKLIGNLLEKVDTILIGGAMAYT
;
A
#
# COMPACT_ATOMS: atom_id res chain seq x y z
N MET A 1 -5.50 -21.62 0.54
CA MET A 1 -6.03 -21.02 -0.71
C MET A 1 -4.94 -20.17 -1.33
N ALA A 2 -4.70 -20.31 -2.64
CA ALA A 2 -3.75 -19.46 -3.34
C ALA A 2 -4.23 -18.00 -3.36
N THR A 3 -3.32 -17.06 -3.13
CA THR A 3 -3.63 -15.64 -3.22
C THR A 3 -3.87 -15.27 -4.68
N LYS A 4 -5.03 -14.71 -5.01
CA LYS A 4 -5.28 -14.17 -6.35
C LYS A 4 -4.41 -12.93 -6.59
N THR A 5 -3.86 -12.86 -7.79
CA THR A 5 -2.95 -11.79 -8.20
C THR A 5 -3.50 -10.97 -9.37
N ILE A 6 -2.82 -9.91 -9.71
CA ILE A 6 -3.15 -9.09 -10.89
C ILE A 6 -3.07 -9.89 -12.21
N ALA A 7 -2.34 -11.02 -12.22
CA ALA A 7 -2.28 -11.90 -13.39
C ALA A 7 -3.58 -12.70 -13.60
N ASP A 8 -4.34 -12.95 -12.52
CA ASP A 8 -5.53 -13.81 -12.52
C ASP A 8 -6.82 -13.06 -12.86
N VAL A 9 -6.75 -11.76 -13.17
CA VAL A 9 -7.93 -10.92 -13.42
C VAL A 9 -7.83 -10.16 -14.73
N ASN A 10 -8.96 -10.04 -15.41
CA ASN A 10 -9.07 -9.18 -16.57
C ASN A 10 -9.40 -7.74 -16.10
N LEU A 11 -8.49 -6.81 -16.42
CA LEU A 11 -8.61 -5.40 -16.08
C LEU A 11 -9.00 -4.50 -17.26
N SER A 12 -9.19 -5.08 -18.44
CA SER A 12 -9.55 -4.33 -19.66
C SER A 12 -10.84 -3.54 -19.46
N GLY A 13 -10.80 -2.25 -19.76
CA GLY A 13 -11.93 -1.34 -19.63
C GLY A 13 -12.34 -0.99 -18.18
N ARG A 14 -11.66 -1.55 -17.18
CA ARG A 14 -11.93 -1.26 -15.75
C ARG A 14 -11.17 -0.02 -15.27
N THR A 15 -11.74 0.64 -14.28
CA THR A 15 -11.01 1.62 -13.47
C THR A 15 -10.40 0.90 -12.27
N VAL A 16 -9.08 0.82 -12.21
CA VAL A 16 -8.33 0.06 -11.22
C VAL A 16 -7.76 1.00 -10.17
N LEU A 17 -8.19 0.83 -8.92
CA LEU A 17 -7.55 1.44 -7.76
C LEU A 17 -6.37 0.57 -7.34
N MET A 18 -5.14 1.08 -7.47
CA MET A 18 -3.95 0.34 -7.06
C MET A 18 -3.24 1.04 -5.92
N ARG A 19 -3.06 0.33 -4.80
CA ARG A 19 -2.26 0.82 -3.67
C ARG A 19 -0.81 0.47 -3.88
N VAL A 20 0.02 1.47 -3.99
CA VAL A 20 1.49 1.38 -4.12
C VAL A 20 2.18 2.03 -2.90
N ASP A 21 3.44 1.72 -2.67
CA ASP A 21 4.24 2.33 -1.59
C ASP A 21 5.31 3.25 -2.18
N PHE A 22 4.91 4.48 -2.50
CA PHE A 22 5.79 5.54 -2.99
C PHE A 22 6.28 6.45 -1.86
N ASN A 23 6.38 5.92 -0.64
CA ASN A 23 7.01 6.62 0.48
C ASN A 23 8.52 6.66 0.30
N VAL A 24 8.96 7.41 -0.71
CA VAL A 24 10.37 7.58 -1.11
C VAL A 24 11.06 8.65 -0.27
N PRO A 25 12.39 8.54 -0.03
CA PRO A 25 13.14 9.59 0.62
C PRO A 25 13.28 10.81 -0.29
N LEU A 26 12.97 11.98 0.23
CA LEU A 26 13.16 13.28 -0.43
C LEU A 26 14.27 14.07 0.25
N LYS A 27 15.05 14.80 -0.56
CA LYS A 27 15.97 15.85 -0.13
C LYS A 27 15.76 17.07 -1.03
N ASP A 28 15.45 18.20 -0.45
CA ASP A 28 15.19 19.46 -1.19
C ASP A 28 14.13 19.28 -2.31
N GLY A 29 13.07 18.49 -2.02
CA GLY A 29 12.00 18.17 -2.98
C GLY A 29 12.35 17.13 -4.03
N ALA A 30 13.60 16.67 -4.13
CA ALA A 30 14.04 15.66 -5.08
C ALA A 30 14.09 14.25 -4.47
N ILE A 31 13.71 13.24 -5.25
CA ILE A 31 13.80 11.84 -4.84
C ILE A 31 15.26 11.40 -4.83
N THR A 32 15.76 10.92 -3.68
CA THR A 32 17.14 10.41 -3.54
C THR A 32 17.25 8.91 -3.80
N ASN A 33 16.13 8.18 -3.71
CA ASN A 33 16.05 6.75 -4.02
C ASN A 33 14.64 6.41 -4.52
N ASP A 34 14.52 6.01 -5.77
CA ASP A 34 13.27 5.69 -6.45
C ASP A 34 12.93 4.20 -6.47
N ARG A 35 13.70 3.36 -5.77
CA ARG A 35 13.55 1.89 -5.79
C ARG A 35 12.11 1.42 -5.54
N ARG A 36 11.36 2.09 -4.68
CA ARG A 36 9.95 1.75 -4.39
C ARG A 36 9.04 1.97 -5.60
N ILE A 37 9.29 3.01 -6.39
CA ILE A 37 8.55 3.28 -7.62
C ILE A 37 8.91 2.22 -8.66
N VAL A 38 10.20 1.94 -8.83
CA VAL A 38 10.70 0.93 -9.79
C VAL A 38 10.13 -0.46 -9.49
N GLN A 39 10.06 -0.84 -8.23
CA GLN A 39 9.53 -2.16 -7.81
C GLN A 39 8.02 -2.33 -8.12
N ALA A 40 7.24 -1.26 -8.18
CA ALA A 40 5.82 -1.30 -8.52
C ALA A 40 5.55 -1.30 -10.04
N LEU A 41 6.55 -0.97 -10.87
CA LEU A 41 6.36 -0.87 -12.33
C LEU A 41 5.77 -2.13 -12.98
N PRO A 42 6.15 -3.35 -12.62
CA PRO A 42 5.55 -4.55 -13.24
C PRO A 42 4.03 -4.60 -13.09
N SER A 43 3.49 -4.32 -11.90
CA SER A 43 2.04 -4.30 -11.65
C SER A 43 1.36 -3.13 -12.38
N ILE A 44 2.00 -1.95 -12.37
CA ILE A 44 1.50 -0.75 -13.07
C ILE A 44 1.43 -1.01 -14.58
N ARG A 45 2.51 -1.49 -15.17
CA ARG A 45 2.55 -1.82 -16.62
C ARG A 45 1.50 -2.87 -16.97
N ARG A 46 1.36 -3.93 -16.16
CA ARG A 46 0.34 -4.96 -16.38
C ARG A 46 -1.07 -4.38 -16.47
N ALA A 47 -1.44 -3.46 -15.57
CA ALA A 47 -2.75 -2.81 -15.60
C ALA A 47 -2.92 -1.91 -16.83
N VAL A 48 -1.90 -1.09 -17.12
CA VAL A 48 -1.91 -0.15 -18.25
C VAL A 48 -1.95 -0.88 -19.59
N ASP A 49 -1.15 -1.94 -19.76
CA ASP A 49 -1.06 -2.72 -21.00
C ASP A 49 -2.36 -3.51 -21.28
N GLN A 50 -3.15 -3.80 -20.26
CA GLN A 50 -4.51 -4.34 -20.42
C GLN A 50 -5.55 -3.26 -20.79
N GLY A 51 -5.18 -1.99 -20.90
CA GLY A 51 -6.11 -0.90 -21.17
C GLY A 51 -6.96 -0.50 -19.96
N ALA A 52 -6.50 -0.74 -18.72
CA ALA A 52 -7.17 -0.21 -17.55
C ALA A 52 -6.99 1.30 -17.44
N LYS A 53 -7.97 2.00 -16.85
CA LYS A 53 -7.79 3.34 -16.29
C LYS A 53 -7.17 3.16 -14.91
N LEU A 54 -5.93 3.60 -14.71
CA LEU A 54 -5.19 3.29 -13.49
C LEU A 54 -5.17 4.47 -12.53
N VAL A 55 -5.75 4.30 -11.35
CA VAL A 55 -5.74 5.26 -10.25
C VAL A 55 -4.84 4.72 -9.13
N LEU A 56 -3.70 5.36 -8.93
CA LEU A 56 -2.71 4.99 -7.92
C LEU A 56 -2.98 5.73 -6.62
N MET A 57 -2.87 5.02 -5.51
CA MET A 57 -2.94 5.56 -4.16
C MET A 57 -1.62 5.31 -3.44
N SER A 58 -1.04 6.32 -2.83
CA SER A 58 0.16 6.20 -2.01
C SER A 58 0.12 7.14 -0.82
N HIS A 59 1.01 6.91 0.14
CA HIS A 59 1.34 7.87 1.18
C HIS A 59 2.80 8.30 1.05
N LEU A 60 3.11 9.49 1.56
CA LEU A 60 4.45 10.03 1.70
C LEU A 60 4.57 10.67 3.08
N GLY A 61 5.58 10.26 3.84
CA GLY A 61 5.85 10.84 5.15
C GLY A 61 4.70 10.71 6.17
N ARG A 62 4.56 11.73 7.01
CA ARG A 62 3.59 11.76 8.10
C ARG A 62 2.92 13.14 8.20
N PRO A 63 2.09 13.53 7.24
CA PRO A 63 1.33 14.78 7.30
C PRO A 63 0.37 14.78 8.51
N SER A 64 -0.14 15.96 8.85
CA SER A 64 -1.05 16.15 9.98
C SER A 64 -2.41 15.46 9.80
N GLY A 65 -2.82 15.23 8.55
CA GLY A 65 -4.15 14.71 8.20
C GLY A 65 -5.25 15.77 8.20
N LYS A 66 -4.86 17.05 8.13
CA LYS A 66 -5.79 18.20 8.11
C LYS A 66 -5.98 18.82 6.72
N GLY A 67 -5.53 18.11 5.68
CA GLY A 67 -5.58 18.55 4.30
C GLY A 67 -4.21 18.52 3.63
N TYR A 68 -4.11 19.25 2.53
CA TYR A 68 -2.91 19.32 1.71
C TYR A 68 -1.72 19.98 2.44
N GLU A 69 -0.57 19.33 2.39
CA GLU A 69 0.72 19.80 2.89
C GLU A 69 1.78 19.61 1.79
N ALA A 70 2.28 20.72 1.23
CA ALA A 70 3.13 20.71 0.03
C ALA A 70 4.39 19.84 0.16
N GLU A 71 4.99 19.78 1.34
CA GLU A 71 6.18 18.97 1.62
C GLU A 71 5.93 17.44 1.54
N PHE A 72 4.66 17.02 1.69
CA PHE A 72 4.22 15.62 1.61
C PHE A 72 3.43 15.32 0.33
N SER A 73 3.47 16.21 -0.68
CA SER A 73 2.82 15.99 -1.97
C SER A 73 3.45 14.83 -2.72
N ASN A 74 2.61 14.02 -3.37
CA ASN A 74 3.05 12.95 -4.26
C ASN A 74 3.59 13.47 -5.62
N LYS A 75 3.74 14.80 -5.81
CA LYS A 75 4.18 15.43 -7.07
C LYS A 75 5.50 14.82 -7.59
N ALA A 76 6.54 14.78 -6.77
CA ALA A 76 7.84 14.23 -7.17
C ALA A 76 7.72 12.75 -7.60
N ALA A 77 6.87 11.97 -6.91
CA ALA A 77 6.62 10.58 -7.27
C ALA A 77 5.86 10.46 -8.60
N ALA A 78 4.89 11.35 -8.89
CA ALA A 78 4.16 11.37 -10.15
C ALA A 78 5.09 11.71 -11.33
N GLU A 79 5.95 12.73 -11.18
CA GLU A 79 6.93 13.13 -12.18
C GLU A 79 7.95 12.00 -12.46
N ARG A 80 8.45 11.36 -11.40
CA ARG A 80 9.39 10.23 -11.56
C ARG A 80 8.73 9.02 -12.20
N LEU A 81 7.51 8.71 -11.82
CA LEU A 81 6.73 7.62 -12.43
C LEU A 81 6.48 7.87 -13.93
N ALA A 82 6.14 9.11 -14.31
CA ALA A 82 5.95 9.48 -15.73
C ALA A 82 7.21 9.23 -16.56
N GLN A 83 8.38 9.60 -16.03
CA GLN A 83 9.68 9.32 -16.68
C GLN A 83 9.89 7.81 -16.87
N LEU A 84 9.66 7.01 -15.82
CA LEU A 84 9.88 5.55 -15.84
C LEU A 84 8.88 4.80 -16.74
N LEU A 85 7.66 5.31 -16.87
CA LEU A 85 6.63 4.74 -17.75
C LEU A 85 6.75 5.21 -19.21
N GLY A 86 7.44 6.33 -19.44
CA GLY A 86 7.49 6.97 -20.78
C GLY A 86 6.14 7.52 -21.22
N ARG A 87 5.26 7.90 -20.29
CA ARG A 87 3.91 8.45 -20.55
C ARG A 87 3.47 9.41 -19.45
N PRO A 88 2.51 10.30 -19.72
CA PRO A 88 2.00 11.22 -18.73
C PRO A 88 1.38 10.48 -17.53
N VAL A 89 1.65 10.96 -16.32
CA VAL A 89 0.98 10.60 -15.09
C VAL A 89 0.36 11.87 -14.52
N LYS A 90 -0.97 11.91 -14.43
CA LYS A 90 -1.67 13.04 -13.81
C LYS A 90 -1.49 12.96 -12.29
N LEU A 91 -1.39 14.10 -11.63
CA LEU A 91 -1.48 14.22 -10.18
C LEU A 91 -2.90 14.60 -9.78
N GLY A 92 -3.41 13.99 -8.71
CA GLY A 92 -4.73 14.28 -8.16
C GLY A 92 -4.81 15.63 -7.45
N ASP A 93 -6.00 15.96 -6.97
CA ASP A 93 -6.27 17.17 -6.19
C ASP A 93 -5.90 16.98 -4.71
N GLY A 94 -5.66 18.07 -4.00
CA GLY A 94 -5.34 18.05 -2.56
C GLY A 94 -6.48 17.51 -1.69
N ASP A 95 -7.74 17.56 -2.14
CA ASP A 95 -8.88 16.85 -1.55
C ASP A 95 -8.96 15.41 -2.10
N VAL A 96 -8.11 14.55 -1.57
CA VAL A 96 -7.86 13.19 -2.06
C VAL A 96 -9.16 12.38 -2.22
N GLY A 97 -9.44 11.95 -3.45
CA GLY A 97 -10.66 11.23 -3.80
C GLY A 97 -11.92 12.11 -3.86
N GLY A 98 -11.76 13.44 -3.81
CA GLY A 98 -12.84 14.42 -3.92
C GLY A 98 -13.47 14.48 -5.31
N ASP A 99 -14.35 15.46 -5.53
CA ASP A 99 -15.11 15.56 -6.79
C ASP A 99 -14.23 15.90 -8.00
N LYS A 100 -13.15 16.64 -7.80
CA LYS A 100 -12.17 16.90 -8.87
C LYS A 100 -11.44 15.63 -9.31
N ASP A 101 -11.04 14.78 -8.36
CA ASP A 101 -10.43 13.48 -8.67
C ASP A 101 -11.45 12.59 -9.40
N LEU A 102 -12.71 12.56 -8.93
CA LEU A 102 -13.78 11.80 -9.59
C LEU A 102 -14.00 12.27 -11.04
N ALA A 103 -14.07 13.59 -11.27
CA ALA A 103 -14.20 14.15 -12.61
C ALA A 103 -13.00 13.79 -13.49
N THR A 104 -11.78 13.83 -12.92
CA THR A 104 -10.56 13.42 -13.63
C THR A 104 -10.64 11.94 -14.02
N VAL A 105 -11.04 11.05 -13.11
CA VAL A 105 -11.19 9.62 -13.36
C VAL A 105 -12.23 9.33 -14.43
N GLN A 106 -13.36 10.03 -14.42
CA GLN A 106 -14.42 9.89 -15.44
C GLN A 106 -13.92 10.28 -16.84
N ALA A 107 -13.06 11.29 -16.92
CA ALA A 107 -12.47 11.77 -18.18
C ALA A 107 -11.27 10.92 -18.67
N MET A 108 -10.76 9.97 -17.86
CA MET A 108 -9.66 9.09 -18.25
C MET A 108 -10.02 8.19 -19.43
N LYS A 109 -9.02 7.92 -20.27
CA LYS A 109 -9.08 6.93 -21.35
C LYS A 109 -8.35 5.63 -20.94
N PRO A 110 -8.61 4.50 -21.62
CA PRO A 110 -7.84 3.28 -21.42
C PRO A 110 -6.34 3.54 -21.51
N GLY A 111 -5.60 3.08 -20.51
CA GLY A 111 -4.15 3.28 -20.39
C GLY A 111 -3.72 4.59 -19.71
N ASP A 112 -4.65 5.49 -19.37
CA ASP A 112 -4.32 6.68 -18.58
C ASP A 112 -3.96 6.32 -17.13
N VAL A 113 -3.06 7.12 -16.54
CA VAL A 113 -2.60 6.96 -15.16
C VAL A 113 -2.82 8.24 -14.38
N LEU A 114 -3.49 8.12 -13.24
CA LEU A 114 -3.66 9.16 -12.22
C LEU A 114 -2.98 8.69 -10.92
N LEU A 115 -2.06 9.46 -10.37
CA LEU A 115 -1.60 9.29 -9.00
C LEU A 115 -2.35 10.29 -8.13
N LEU A 116 -3.16 9.81 -7.20
CA LEU A 116 -3.81 10.67 -6.21
C LEU A 116 -2.77 11.35 -5.32
N GLU A 117 -3.13 12.50 -4.75
CA GLU A 117 -2.33 13.09 -3.70
C GLU A 117 -2.24 12.17 -2.48
N ASN A 118 -1.40 12.54 -1.53
CA ASN A 118 -1.07 11.73 -0.37
C ASN A 118 -2.32 11.28 0.39
N ALA A 119 -2.56 9.97 0.43
CA ALA A 119 -3.73 9.39 1.11
C ALA A 119 -3.86 9.85 2.58
N ARG A 120 -2.76 10.23 3.22
CA ARG A 120 -2.73 10.73 4.60
C ARG A 120 -3.09 12.20 4.75
N PHE A 121 -3.40 12.92 3.68
CA PHE A 121 -3.98 14.25 3.78
C PHE A 121 -5.39 14.20 4.35
N ASP A 122 -6.09 13.09 4.21
CA ASP A 122 -7.34 12.83 4.93
C ASP A 122 -7.06 12.06 6.22
N ALA A 123 -7.54 12.60 7.35
CA ALA A 123 -7.38 11.97 8.67
C ALA A 123 -7.97 10.56 8.72
N GLY A 124 -8.99 10.25 7.91
CA GLY A 124 -9.62 8.94 7.85
C GLY A 124 -8.67 7.80 7.51
N GLU A 125 -7.59 8.09 6.77
CA GLU A 125 -6.66 7.06 6.28
C GLU A 125 -6.10 6.17 7.39
N ASP A 126 -5.62 6.76 8.49
CA ASP A 126 -4.90 6.04 9.55
C ASP A 126 -5.60 6.08 10.92
N LEU A 127 -6.85 6.52 10.99
CA LEU A 127 -7.62 6.58 12.24
C LEU A 127 -7.73 5.23 12.94
N ILE A 128 -7.77 4.14 12.21
CA ILE A 128 -7.78 2.78 12.80
C ILE A 128 -6.52 2.49 13.63
N ASP A 129 -5.36 3.01 13.20
CA ASP A 129 -4.12 2.88 13.97
C ASP A 129 -4.09 3.86 15.15
N LYS A 130 -4.61 5.06 14.97
CA LYS A 130 -4.74 6.06 16.05
C LYS A 130 -5.72 5.60 17.13
N ALA A 131 -6.78 4.90 16.76
CA ALA A 131 -7.77 4.34 17.68
C ALA A 131 -7.20 3.28 18.64
N LYS A 132 -6.07 2.67 18.33
CA LYS A 132 -5.35 1.78 19.26
C LYS A 132 -4.89 2.48 20.57
N LYS A 133 -4.88 3.82 20.56
CA LYS A 133 -4.59 4.64 21.75
C LYS A 133 -5.84 4.97 22.58
N ASN A 134 -7.05 4.69 22.07
CA ASN A 134 -8.29 4.84 22.83
C ASN A 134 -8.32 3.84 24.00
N PRO A 135 -9.07 4.10 25.07
CA PRO A 135 -9.13 3.22 26.25
C PRO A 135 -9.52 1.77 25.90
N ASP A 136 -10.49 1.60 25.00
CA ASP A 136 -10.97 0.29 24.51
C ASP A 136 -10.20 -0.24 23.28
N LYS A 137 -9.18 0.50 22.81
CA LYS A 137 -8.37 0.21 21.61
C LYS A 137 -9.20 0.07 20.33
N LYS A 138 -10.36 0.70 20.28
CA LYS A 138 -11.29 0.71 19.14
C LYS A 138 -11.56 2.15 18.68
N PRO A 139 -11.99 2.36 17.42
CA PRO A 139 -12.48 3.66 16.98
C PRO A 139 -13.71 4.09 17.77
N THR A 140 -13.86 5.39 18.00
CA THR A 140 -15.13 5.96 18.46
C THR A 140 -16.15 5.97 17.30
N PRO A 141 -17.46 6.15 17.57
CA PRO A 141 -18.46 6.27 16.51
C PRO A 141 -18.13 7.35 15.48
N GLU A 142 -17.58 8.49 15.89
CA GLU A 142 -17.18 9.58 15.01
C GLU A 142 -15.96 9.18 14.16
N GLN A 143 -15.02 8.44 14.73
CA GLN A 143 -13.87 7.90 13.99
C GLN A 143 -14.31 6.85 12.97
N ASP A 144 -15.24 5.97 13.34
CA ASP A 144 -15.81 4.97 12.41
C ASP A 144 -16.56 5.63 11.25
N ALA A 145 -17.37 6.66 11.54
CA ALA A 145 -18.05 7.45 10.51
C ALA A 145 -17.05 8.12 9.56
N ARG A 146 -15.94 8.67 10.09
CA ARG A 146 -14.89 9.28 9.25
C ARG A 146 -14.16 8.25 8.39
N ILE A 147 -13.84 7.07 8.95
CA ILE A 147 -13.23 5.96 8.22
C ILE A 147 -14.16 5.50 7.09
N ALA A 148 -15.45 5.34 7.37
CA ALA A 148 -16.45 4.94 6.39
C ALA A 148 -16.57 5.99 5.26
N ALA A 149 -16.71 7.26 5.60
CA ALA A 149 -16.83 8.35 4.62
C ALA A 149 -15.61 8.41 3.70
N TYR A 150 -14.39 8.30 4.23
CA TYR A 150 -13.19 8.29 3.41
C TYR A 150 -13.05 7.00 2.58
N THR A 151 -13.49 5.87 3.12
CA THR A 151 -13.56 4.61 2.35
C THR A 151 -14.46 4.75 1.12
N ASP A 152 -15.67 5.28 1.31
CA ASP A 152 -16.63 5.47 0.22
C ASP A 152 -16.11 6.49 -0.80
N LYS A 153 -15.49 7.56 -0.31
CA LYS A 153 -14.87 8.61 -1.13
C LYS A 153 -13.80 8.06 -2.07
N LEU A 154 -12.91 7.19 -1.59
CA LEU A 154 -11.91 6.54 -2.43
C LEU A 154 -12.51 5.41 -3.29
N ALA A 155 -13.35 4.56 -2.70
CA ALA A 155 -13.89 3.40 -3.39
C ALA A 155 -14.75 3.75 -4.60
N ARG A 156 -15.41 4.93 -4.62
CA ARG A 156 -16.20 5.39 -5.77
C ARG A 156 -15.37 5.66 -7.03
N LEU A 157 -14.06 5.80 -6.89
CA LEU A 157 -13.15 6.10 -8.00
C LEU A 157 -12.82 4.89 -8.88
N GLY A 158 -13.21 3.66 -8.49
CA GLY A 158 -12.87 2.50 -9.29
C GLY A 158 -13.74 1.28 -9.00
N ASP A 159 -13.59 0.26 -9.84
CA ASP A 159 -14.39 -0.98 -9.81
C ASP A 159 -13.53 -2.25 -9.61
N ALA A 160 -12.21 -2.10 -9.56
CA ALA A 160 -11.25 -3.14 -9.20
C ALA A 160 -10.19 -2.60 -8.25
N TYR A 161 -9.62 -3.45 -7.39
CA TYR A 161 -8.57 -3.06 -6.45
C TYR A 161 -7.35 -3.98 -6.57
N VAL A 162 -6.17 -3.37 -6.55
CA VAL A 162 -4.89 -4.08 -6.52
C VAL A 162 -4.05 -3.57 -5.35
N ASN A 163 -3.56 -4.48 -4.51
CA ASN A 163 -2.60 -4.14 -3.47
C ASN A 163 -1.18 -4.48 -3.91
N ASP A 164 -0.35 -3.47 -4.11
CA ASP A 164 1.08 -3.64 -4.43
C ASP A 164 1.99 -2.92 -3.43
N ALA A 165 1.50 -2.72 -2.19
CA ALA A 165 2.17 -1.99 -1.12
C ALA A 165 2.49 -2.91 0.07
N PHE A 166 3.40 -3.87 -0.11
CA PHE A 166 3.75 -4.86 0.91
C PHE A 166 4.15 -4.23 2.25
N GLY A 167 4.97 -3.18 2.24
CA GLY A 167 5.42 -2.50 3.46
C GLY A 167 4.32 -1.99 4.39
N THR A 168 3.10 -1.80 3.86
CA THR A 168 1.92 -1.35 4.60
C THR A 168 0.83 -2.42 4.79
N CYS A 169 1.04 -3.66 4.31
CA CYS A 169 0.04 -4.74 4.39
C CYS A 169 -0.37 -5.11 5.82
N HIS A 170 0.46 -4.82 6.82
CA HIS A 170 0.17 -5.04 8.24
C HIS A 170 -0.80 -4.01 8.84
N ARG A 171 -1.25 -3.01 8.08
CA ARG A 171 -2.10 -1.91 8.54
C ARG A 171 -3.50 -2.00 7.93
N LYS A 172 -4.52 -1.75 8.76
CA LYS A 172 -5.92 -1.64 8.30
C LYS A 172 -6.29 -0.23 7.86
N HIS A 173 -5.36 0.48 7.22
CA HIS A 173 -5.63 1.82 6.68
C HIS A 173 -6.73 1.77 5.61
N VAL A 174 -7.42 2.90 5.39
CA VAL A 174 -8.54 2.97 4.44
C VAL A 174 -8.10 2.57 3.04
N SER A 175 -7.01 3.15 2.53
CA SER A 175 -6.51 2.82 1.19
C SER A 175 -6.01 1.37 1.04
N MET A 176 -5.70 0.67 2.14
CA MET A 176 -5.22 -0.71 2.17
C MET A 176 -6.36 -1.74 2.33
N TYR A 177 -7.23 -1.51 3.32
CA TYR A 177 -8.25 -2.47 3.74
C TYR A 177 -9.67 -2.01 3.41
N GLY A 178 -10.01 -0.76 3.75
CA GLY A 178 -11.36 -0.22 3.56
C GLY A 178 -11.80 -0.27 2.11
N VAL A 179 -10.99 0.30 1.21
CA VAL A 179 -11.27 0.33 -0.24
C VAL A 179 -11.35 -1.08 -0.82
N ALA A 180 -10.42 -1.97 -0.46
CA ALA A 180 -10.45 -3.36 -0.91
C ALA A 180 -11.77 -4.05 -0.54
N LYS A 181 -12.22 -3.89 0.71
CA LYS A 181 -13.50 -4.45 1.19
C LYS A 181 -14.72 -3.83 0.51
N ALA A 182 -14.71 -2.53 0.28
CA ALA A 182 -15.78 -1.85 -0.42
C ALA A 182 -15.93 -2.35 -1.87
N ILE A 183 -14.80 -2.51 -2.58
CA ILE A 183 -14.79 -3.09 -3.94
C ILE A 183 -15.31 -4.53 -3.94
N GLN A 184 -14.81 -5.38 -3.02
CA GLN A 184 -15.30 -6.77 -2.89
C GLN A 184 -16.80 -6.85 -2.60
N LYS A 185 -17.32 -5.98 -1.72
CA LYS A 185 -18.76 -5.94 -1.38
C LYS A 185 -19.63 -5.63 -2.60
N ARG A 186 -19.09 -4.88 -3.58
CA ARG A 186 -19.75 -4.57 -4.86
C ARG A 186 -19.52 -5.63 -5.94
N GLY A 187 -18.88 -6.78 -5.60
CA GLY A 187 -18.57 -7.86 -6.55
C GLY A 187 -17.33 -7.60 -7.41
N GLY A 188 -16.60 -6.50 -7.18
CA GLY A 188 -15.36 -6.21 -7.89
C GLY A 188 -14.16 -7.04 -7.37
N PRO A 189 -13.16 -7.30 -8.21
CA PRO A 189 -11.95 -8.02 -7.79
C PRO A 189 -11.10 -7.15 -6.86
N ALA A 190 -10.55 -7.77 -5.81
CA ALA A 190 -9.49 -7.22 -4.97
C ALA A 190 -8.38 -8.26 -4.86
N VAL A 191 -7.22 -7.96 -5.44
CA VAL A 191 -6.13 -8.90 -5.66
C VAL A 191 -4.77 -8.31 -5.27
N ALA A 192 -3.76 -9.16 -5.19
CA ALA A 192 -2.37 -8.75 -4.97
C ALA A 192 -1.72 -8.29 -6.29
N GLY A 193 -0.87 -7.27 -6.23
CA GLY A 193 0.08 -6.97 -7.29
C GLY A 193 1.30 -7.89 -7.23
N PHE A 194 2.16 -7.82 -8.23
CA PHE A 194 3.33 -8.70 -8.35
C PHE A 194 4.37 -8.49 -7.24
N LEU A 195 4.52 -7.27 -6.71
CA LEU A 195 5.42 -7.04 -5.58
C LEU A 195 4.92 -7.75 -4.33
N VAL A 196 3.64 -7.63 -4.00
CA VAL A 196 3.02 -8.32 -2.85
C VAL A 196 3.05 -9.83 -3.06
N GLU A 197 2.75 -10.33 -4.25
CA GLU A 197 2.84 -11.75 -4.60
C GLU A 197 4.25 -12.29 -4.34
N LYS A 198 5.27 -11.59 -4.85
CA LYS A 198 6.67 -11.95 -4.67
C LYS A 198 7.05 -12.05 -3.20
N GLU A 199 6.68 -11.06 -2.39
CA GLU A 199 6.98 -11.04 -0.95
C GLU A 199 6.25 -12.18 -0.21
N ILE A 200 4.97 -12.42 -0.52
CA ILE A 200 4.23 -13.55 0.06
C ILE A 200 4.91 -14.87 -0.28
N ARG A 201 5.28 -15.07 -1.54
CA ARG A 201 5.94 -16.29 -1.98
C ARG A 201 7.25 -16.51 -1.22
N TYR A 202 8.14 -15.51 -1.20
CA TYR A 202 9.44 -15.66 -0.54
C TYR A 202 9.29 -15.87 0.97
N LEU A 203 8.43 -15.12 1.65
CA LEU A 203 8.26 -15.23 3.10
C LEU A 203 7.51 -16.51 3.49
N SER A 204 6.45 -16.87 2.75
CA SER A 204 5.64 -18.05 3.07
C SER A 204 6.41 -19.34 2.77
N GLU A 205 7.07 -19.44 1.61
CA GLU A 205 7.84 -20.62 1.22
C GLU A 205 9.05 -20.84 2.14
N ALA A 206 9.78 -19.74 2.46
CA ALA A 206 10.94 -19.82 3.35
C ALA A 206 10.60 -20.35 4.76
N VAL A 207 9.36 -20.08 5.24
CA VAL A 207 8.94 -20.48 6.59
C VAL A 207 8.11 -21.77 6.59
N ALA A 208 7.35 -22.05 5.52
CA ALA A 208 6.49 -23.24 5.45
C ALA A 208 7.29 -24.50 5.08
N ASN A 209 8.18 -24.42 4.09
CA ASN A 209 8.99 -25.52 3.59
C ASN A 209 10.45 -25.09 3.41
N PRO A 210 11.17 -24.81 4.51
CA PRO A 210 12.53 -24.29 4.43
C PRO A 210 13.48 -25.33 3.82
N LYS A 211 14.40 -24.88 2.96
CA LYS A 211 15.58 -25.65 2.59
C LYS A 211 16.49 -25.77 3.81
N ARG A 212 17.01 -26.97 4.08
CA ARG A 212 17.90 -27.21 5.22
C ARG A 212 19.37 -27.08 4.81
N PRO A 213 20.26 -26.54 5.67
CA PRO A 213 19.95 -25.99 7.00
C PRO A 213 19.25 -24.63 6.92
N PHE A 214 18.20 -24.42 7.73
CA PHE A 214 17.49 -23.16 7.84
C PHE A 214 18.02 -22.36 9.03
N VAL A 215 18.74 -21.28 8.76
CA VAL A 215 19.35 -20.42 9.77
C VAL A 215 18.57 -19.11 9.87
N ALA A 216 18.07 -18.79 11.06
CA ALA A 216 17.47 -17.49 11.34
C ALA A 216 18.48 -16.56 11.99
N ILE A 217 18.64 -15.35 11.45
CA ILE A 217 19.48 -14.30 12.01
C ILE A 217 18.56 -13.22 12.60
N LEU A 218 18.64 -13.02 13.92
CA LEU A 218 17.80 -12.07 14.65
C LEU A 218 18.66 -10.94 15.21
N GLY A 219 18.14 -9.71 15.10
CA GLY A 219 18.77 -8.53 15.68
C GLY A 219 17.73 -7.49 16.06
N GLY A 220 18.09 -6.62 17.00
CA GLY A 220 17.24 -5.53 17.47
C GLY A 220 17.58 -5.08 18.87
N ALA A 221 16.85 -4.06 19.36
CA ALA A 221 17.09 -3.48 20.67
C ALA A 221 16.31 -4.16 21.82
N LYS A 222 15.13 -4.75 21.53
CA LYS A 222 14.23 -5.33 22.55
C LYS A 222 13.86 -6.75 22.21
N VAL A 223 14.18 -7.69 23.10
CA VAL A 223 13.77 -9.11 22.98
C VAL A 223 12.27 -9.25 23.17
N SER A 224 11.67 -8.49 24.12
CA SER A 224 10.25 -8.55 24.44
C SER A 224 9.32 -8.41 23.22
N ASP A 225 9.71 -7.58 22.25
CA ASP A 225 8.93 -7.34 21.05
C ASP A 225 8.97 -8.53 20.06
N LYS A 226 9.89 -9.47 20.27
CA LYS A 226 10.18 -10.59 19.36
C LYS A 226 9.98 -11.97 19.96
N ILE A 227 9.62 -12.08 21.25
CA ILE A 227 9.45 -13.37 21.94
C ILE A 227 8.52 -14.31 21.17
N LYS A 228 7.37 -13.82 20.70
CA LYS A 228 6.42 -14.64 19.93
C LYS A 228 6.99 -15.09 18.59
N LEU A 229 7.77 -14.22 17.92
CA LEU A 229 8.44 -14.56 16.68
C LEU A 229 9.51 -15.62 16.91
N ILE A 230 10.31 -15.46 17.96
CA ILE A 230 11.35 -16.43 18.34
C ILE A 230 10.71 -17.79 18.64
N GLY A 231 9.65 -17.83 19.47
CA GLY A 231 8.91 -19.06 19.75
C GLY A 231 8.41 -19.78 18.49
N ASN A 232 7.84 -19.04 17.53
CA ASN A 232 7.38 -19.61 16.27
C ASN A 232 8.53 -20.09 15.35
N LEU A 233 9.72 -19.49 15.47
CA LEU A 233 10.88 -19.89 14.67
C LEU A 233 11.59 -21.11 15.24
N LEU A 234 11.62 -21.26 16.58
CA LEU A 234 12.29 -22.39 17.25
C LEU A 234 11.81 -23.75 16.75
N GLU A 235 10.55 -23.87 16.38
CA GLU A 235 9.98 -25.11 15.84
C GLU A 235 10.36 -25.37 14.35
N LYS A 236 10.96 -24.38 13.66
CA LYS A 236 11.11 -24.40 12.21
C LYS A 236 12.56 -24.31 11.73
N VAL A 237 13.44 -23.74 12.55
CA VAL A 237 14.82 -23.46 12.18
C VAL A 237 15.80 -24.48 12.77
N ASP A 238 16.90 -24.68 12.09
CA ASP A 238 18.00 -25.54 12.58
C ASP A 238 18.93 -24.75 13.50
N THR A 239 19.06 -23.45 13.29
CA THR A 239 19.95 -22.56 14.06
C THR A 239 19.37 -21.17 14.15
N ILE A 240 19.51 -20.53 15.32
CA ILE A 240 19.23 -19.10 15.51
C ILE A 240 20.52 -18.40 15.89
N LEU A 241 20.88 -17.38 15.12
CA LEU A 241 21.96 -16.44 15.45
C LEU A 241 21.35 -15.15 15.98
N ILE A 242 21.78 -14.72 17.16
CA ILE A 242 21.29 -13.49 17.78
C ILE A 242 22.43 -12.48 17.81
N GLY A 243 22.16 -11.28 17.25
CA GLY A 243 23.11 -10.18 17.19
C GLY A 243 22.55 -8.86 17.70
N GLY A 244 23.43 -7.86 17.81
CA GLY A 244 23.07 -6.54 18.32
C GLY A 244 22.75 -6.54 19.81
N ALA A 245 22.02 -5.53 20.31
CA ALA A 245 21.68 -5.39 21.73
C ALA A 245 20.88 -6.57 22.32
N MET A 246 20.19 -7.34 21.45
CA MET A 246 19.47 -8.55 21.89
C MET A 246 20.38 -9.66 22.41
N ALA A 247 21.67 -9.66 22.02
CA ALA A 247 22.62 -10.68 22.47
C ALA A 247 23.06 -10.50 23.95
N TYR A 248 22.76 -9.32 24.52
CA TYR A 248 23.10 -8.98 25.91
C TYR A 248 21.92 -9.11 26.87
N THR A 249 20.78 -9.59 26.39
CA THR A 249 19.56 -9.79 27.20
C THR A 249 19.33 -11.27 27.42
#